data_77394b026364f776f3cc763618ca0685
#
_entry.id   77394b026364f776f3cc763618ca0685
#
_cell.length_a   1.000
_cell.length_b   1.000
_cell.length_c   1.000
_cell.angle_alpha   90.00
_cell.angle_beta   90.00
_cell.angle_gamma   90.00
#
_symmetry.space_group_name_H-M   'P 1'
#
loop_
_entity.id
_entity.type
_entity.pdbx_description
1 polymer ?
#
loop_
_entity_poly.entity_id
_entity_poly.type
_entity_poly.pdbx_seq_one_letter_code
_entity_poly.pdbx_strand_id
1 'polypeptide(L)'
;MPVSHRRPARVLATPGAVRAQALAILALLQIGVAAALSSATPATTVRGADVTMAAAEHPAAPTPRPDVRTVAPDELSAALLPPAAAKPAPAPVPARPNPKLGKRYVPEGTGMWTYQWDETEGGNVGKIMSRARIVGLTHIYVRTGTRQGGFDGGPMLRRLLPATTGTNVKIIAWDFPQLADPVADAKRLAAAARFTVPGAPRVAAVAPDIETGAEGTKLSSQRVAVYMSTLRKLLPNDVSIIGVMPWPSEKRAAKYPYGQVARFSDALAPMAYWVNRDPATVVAQTMHRLRQFKKPVMPIGQAYDPRIDVPSLRWGAPSRGQVAAFLGTARRLGAPSASLWVWQFAKLDHWKALQAARGIYAAR
;
A
#
# COMPACT_ATOMS: atom_id res chain seq x y z
N MET A 1 -49.76 -24.43 -7.66
CA MET A 1 -48.47 -24.96 -7.22
C MET A 1 -47.48 -23.79 -7.16
N PRO A 2 -46.99 -23.35 -5.98
CA PRO A 2 -46.05 -22.25 -5.89
C PRO A 2 -44.60 -22.75 -6.04
N VAL A 3 -43.85 -22.11 -6.94
CA VAL A 3 -42.43 -22.37 -7.18
C VAL A 3 -41.58 -21.69 -6.10
N SER A 4 -40.91 -22.51 -5.33
CA SER A 4 -40.00 -22.11 -4.25
C SER A 4 -38.67 -21.63 -4.84
N HIS A 5 -38.40 -20.34 -4.82
CA HIS A 5 -37.07 -19.79 -5.09
C HIS A 5 -36.16 -19.93 -3.86
N ARG A 6 -35.29 -20.93 -3.87
CA ARG A 6 -34.18 -21.03 -2.92
C ARG A 6 -33.14 -19.93 -3.23
N ARG A 7 -32.90 -19.03 -2.27
CA ARG A 7 -31.78 -18.08 -2.30
C ARG A 7 -30.46 -18.85 -2.08
N PRO A 8 -29.39 -18.54 -2.81
CA PRO A 8 -28.08 -19.13 -2.55
C PRO A 8 -27.54 -18.66 -1.19
N ALA A 9 -26.99 -19.59 -0.41
CA ALA A 9 -26.36 -19.30 0.86
C ALA A 9 -25.13 -18.38 0.67
N ARG A 10 -25.12 -17.26 1.37
CA ARG A 10 -23.92 -16.42 1.51
C ARG A 10 -22.89 -17.20 2.33
N VAL A 11 -21.80 -17.58 1.69
CA VAL A 11 -20.60 -18.02 2.39
C VAL A 11 -19.96 -16.77 3.01
N LEU A 12 -20.19 -16.56 4.29
CA LEU A 12 -19.50 -15.55 5.09
C LEU A 12 -18.05 -16.04 5.27
N ALA A 13 -17.10 -15.36 4.65
CA ALA A 13 -15.69 -15.58 4.95
C ALA A 13 -15.43 -15.30 6.43
N THR A 14 -14.82 -16.26 7.13
CA THR A 14 -14.51 -16.15 8.56
C THR A 14 -13.52 -14.99 8.79
N PRO A 15 -13.68 -14.19 9.87
CA PRO A 15 -12.84 -13.03 10.18
C PRO A 15 -11.33 -13.32 10.27
N GLY A 16 -10.96 -14.58 10.49
CA GLY A 16 -9.56 -15.01 10.61
C GLY A 16 -8.79 -15.05 9.30
N ALA A 17 -9.42 -15.38 8.18
CA ALA A 17 -8.73 -15.48 6.87
C ALA A 17 -8.35 -14.11 6.30
N VAL A 18 -9.13 -13.08 6.61
CA VAL A 18 -8.88 -11.71 6.14
C VAL A 18 -7.76 -11.03 6.93
N ARG A 19 -7.64 -11.35 8.25
CA ARG A 19 -6.52 -10.89 9.08
C ARG A 19 -5.17 -11.42 8.59
N ALA A 20 -5.11 -12.66 8.11
CA ALA A 20 -3.88 -13.27 7.64
C ALA A 20 -3.27 -12.57 6.39
N GLN A 21 -4.09 -11.98 5.51
CA GLN A 21 -3.58 -11.26 4.33
C GLN A 21 -3.06 -9.85 4.66
N ALA A 22 -3.69 -9.14 5.60
CA ALA A 22 -3.18 -7.86 6.09
C ALA A 22 -1.85 -8.04 6.81
N LEU A 23 -1.70 -9.13 7.56
CA LEU A 23 -0.51 -9.50 8.32
C LEU A 23 0.69 -9.84 7.41
N ALA A 24 0.48 -10.49 6.26
CA ALA A 24 1.55 -10.84 5.33
C ALA A 24 2.19 -9.60 4.67
N ILE A 25 1.42 -8.57 4.38
CA ILE A 25 1.93 -7.33 3.75
C ILE A 25 2.85 -6.55 4.70
N LEU A 26 2.63 -6.61 6.01
CA LEU A 26 3.41 -5.87 7.01
C LEU A 26 4.61 -6.64 7.59
N ALA A 27 4.51 -7.96 7.77
CA ALA A 27 5.57 -8.78 8.36
C ALA A 27 6.89 -8.72 7.57
N LEU A 28 6.83 -8.54 6.27
CA LEU A 28 7.98 -8.60 5.37
C LEU A 28 8.71 -7.26 5.18
N LEU A 29 8.12 -6.14 5.58
CA LEU A 29 8.81 -4.85 5.67
C LEU A 29 9.96 -4.87 6.71
N GLN A 30 10.01 -5.87 7.58
CA GLN A 30 10.90 -5.90 8.76
C GLN A 30 12.13 -6.81 8.64
N ILE A 31 12.19 -7.75 7.70
CA ILE A 31 13.36 -8.62 7.52
C ILE A 31 14.65 -7.83 7.21
N GLY A 32 14.54 -6.60 6.72
CA GLY A 32 15.70 -5.71 6.52
C GLY A 32 16.25 -5.09 7.79
N VAL A 33 15.56 -5.16 8.94
CA VAL A 33 15.98 -4.51 10.20
C VAL A 33 16.67 -5.51 11.14
N ALA A 34 16.27 -6.77 11.16
CA ALA A 34 16.86 -7.79 12.05
C ALA A 34 18.32 -8.15 11.70
N ALA A 35 18.69 -8.07 10.41
CA ALA A 35 20.06 -8.40 9.98
C ALA A 35 21.12 -7.33 10.34
N ALA A 36 20.72 -6.14 10.75
CA ALA A 36 21.66 -5.05 11.10
C ALA A 36 22.06 -5.01 12.59
N LEU A 37 21.44 -5.83 13.45
CA LEU A 37 21.69 -5.82 14.89
C LEU A 37 22.46 -7.04 15.41
N SER A 38 22.90 -7.96 14.54
CA SER A 38 23.58 -9.21 14.94
C SER A 38 25.11 -9.15 14.93
N SER A 39 25.73 -7.99 14.99
CA SER A 39 27.19 -7.87 15.09
C SER A 39 27.61 -7.11 16.34
N ALA A 40 27.38 -7.69 17.51
CA ALA A 40 28.13 -7.38 18.73
C ALA A 40 27.80 -8.46 19.78
N THR A 41 28.69 -9.44 19.93
CA THR A 41 28.76 -10.29 21.14
C THR A 41 30.06 -9.96 21.86
N PRO A 42 30.08 -9.99 23.21
CA PRO A 42 31.04 -10.88 23.82
C PRO A 42 30.38 -11.88 24.78
N ALA A 43 31.01 -13.05 24.83
CA ALA A 43 30.67 -14.18 25.63
C ALA A 43 30.83 -13.92 27.13
N THR A 44 29.95 -14.46 27.94
CA THR A 44 30.24 -14.86 29.30
C THR A 44 29.47 -16.12 29.68
N THR A 45 30.20 -17.14 29.98
CA THR A 45 29.82 -18.46 30.47
C THR A 45 29.32 -18.37 31.92
N VAL A 46 28.13 -18.94 32.23
CA VAL A 46 27.81 -19.39 33.58
C VAL A 46 27.13 -20.75 33.52
N ARG A 47 27.64 -21.66 34.31
CA ARG A 47 27.31 -23.08 34.47
C ARG A 47 26.14 -23.28 35.47
N GLY A 48 25.24 -24.18 35.15
CA GLY A 48 24.66 -25.19 36.03
C GLY A 48 23.51 -24.81 36.95
N ALA A 49 22.37 -25.43 36.77
CA ALA A 49 21.66 -26.18 37.84
C ALA A 49 20.46 -26.93 37.22
N ASP A 50 20.42 -28.24 37.45
CA ASP A 50 19.30 -29.15 37.22
C ASP A 50 18.08 -28.78 38.08
N VAL A 51 16.89 -28.75 37.51
CA VAL A 51 15.62 -28.99 38.22
C VAL A 51 14.68 -29.80 37.36
N THR A 52 14.51 -31.05 37.75
CA THR A 52 13.45 -31.97 37.33
C THR A 52 12.13 -31.52 37.90
N MET A 53 11.08 -31.39 37.10
CA MET A 53 9.67 -31.50 37.58
C MET A 53 8.68 -31.91 36.46
N ALA A 54 8.10 -33.04 36.72
CA ALA A 54 6.78 -33.56 36.45
C ALA A 54 5.96 -33.17 35.21
N ALA A 55 5.51 -34.24 34.56
CA ALA A 55 4.53 -34.29 33.48
C ALA A 55 3.15 -33.72 33.90
N ALA A 56 2.55 -32.93 33.05
CA ALA A 56 1.13 -32.65 33.04
C ALA A 56 0.60 -32.70 31.60
N GLU A 57 -0.58 -33.30 31.48
CA GLU A 57 -1.28 -33.79 30.30
C GLU A 57 -1.44 -32.81 29.13
N HIS A 58 -1.33 -33.36 27.93
CA HIS A 58 -1.53 -32.68 26.64
C HIS A 58 -3.01 -32.46 26.32
N PRO A 59 -3.41 -31.29 25.85
CA PRO A 59 -4.56 -31.16 24.94
C PRO A 59 -4.12 -31.26 23.49
N ALA A 60 -5.00 -31.78 22.65
CA ALA A 60 -4.85 -32.21 21.28
C ALA A 60 -4.10 -31.24 20.35
N ALA A 61 -3.33 -31.82 19.43
CA ALA A 61 -2.50 -31.17 18.42
C ALA A 61 -3.32 -30.28 17.48
N PRO A 62 -2.84 -29.07 17.14
CA PRO A 62 -3.36 -28.29 16.05
C PRO A 62 -2.87 -28.84 14.70
N THR A 63 -3.77 -28.84 13.72
CA THR A 63 -3.56 -29.19 12.31
C THR A 63 -2.33 -28.50 11.71
N PRO A 64 -1.58 -29.18 10.81
CA PRO A 64 -0.32 -28.66 10.26
C PRO A 64 -0.55 -27.42 9.42
N ARG A 65 0.22 -26.38 9.72
CA ARG A 65 0.39 -25.19 8.87
C ARG A 65 1.22 -25.59 7.65
N PRO A 66 0.97 -25.03 6.46
CA PRO A 66 1.83 -25.24 5.31
C PRO A 66 3.23 -24.68 5.60
N ASP A 67 4.24 -25.48 5.35
CA ASP A 67 5.66 -25.19 5.56
C ASP A 67 6.08 -23.87 4.93
N VAL A 68 6.46 -22.92 5.76
CA VAL A 68 7.29 -21.79 5.36
C VAL A 68 8.73 -22.30 5.39
N ARG A 69 9.26 -22.67 4.22
CA ARG A 69 10.69 -22.95 4.06
C ARG A 69 11.50 -21.72 4.46
N THR A 70 12.14 -21.79 5.60
CA THR A 70 13.27 -20.92 5.94
C THR A 70 14.42 -21.24 5.02
N VAL A 71 14.76 -20.32 4.11
CA VAL A 71 15.93 -20.40 3.25
C VAL A 71 17.16 -20.21 4.14
N ALA A 72 18.06 -21.23 4.15
CA ALA A 72 19.29 -21.18 4.91
C ALA A 72 20.22 -20.05 4.38
N PRO A 73 21.07 -19.45 5.22
CA PRO A 73 21.97 -18.35 4.84
C PRO A 73 22.91 -18.67 3.68
N ASP A 74 23.24 -19.93 3.45
CA ASP A 74 24.18 -20.38 2.42
C ASP A 74 23.60 -20.42 1.01
N GLU A 75 22.27 -20.56 0.85
CA GLU A 75 21.62 -20.48 -0.47
C GLU A 75 21.59 -19.07 -1.07
N LEU A 76 21.78 -18.04 -0.27
CA LEU A 76 21.88 -16.65 -0.72
C LEU A 76 23.25 -16.30 -1.35
N SER A 77 24.30 -17.05 -1.04
CA SER A 77 25.65 -16.81 -1.57
C SER A 77 25.89 -17.41 -2.97
N ALA A 78 25.17 -18.46 -3.34
CA ALA A 78 25.33 -19.12 -4.65
C ALA A 78 24.64 -18.37 -5.81
N ALA A 79 23.74 -17.40 -5.52
CA ALA A 79 23.00 -16.63 -6.53
C ALA A 79 23.73 -15.34 -6.99
N LEU A 80 24.96 -15.10 -6.57
CA LEU A 80 25.69 -13.84 -6.80
C LEU A 80 26.77 -13.91 -7.89
N LEU A 81 26.71 -14.85 -8.80
CA LEU A 81 27.53 -14.77 -10.02
C LEU A 81 26.81 -13.91 -11.06
N PRO A 82 27.47 -12.86 -11.60
CA PRO A 82 26.87 -12.01 -12.61
C PRO A 82 26.64 -12.81 -13.89
N PRO A 83 25.44 -12.78 -14.50
CA PRO A 83 25.26 -13.31 -15.83
C PRO A 83 26.04 -12.48 -16.83
N ALA A 84 26.67 -13.18 -17.80
CA ALA A 84 27.40 -12.56 -18.91
C ALA A 84 26.57 -11.44 -19.55
N ALA A 85 27.23 -10.31 -19.83
CA ALA A 85 26.62 -9.09 -20.35
C ALA A 85 25.80 -9.37 -21.62
N ALA A 86 24.49 -9.36 -21.48
CA ALA A 86 23.59 -9.34 -22.63
C ALA A 86 23.60 -7.94 -23.24
N LYS A 87 23.74 -7.87 -24.56
CA LYS A 87 23.70 -6.64 -25.36
C LYS A 87 22.48 -5.81 -24.99
N PRO A 88 22.60 -4.51 -24.70
CA PRO A 88 21.46 -3.69 -24.31
C PRO A 88 20.43 -3.65 -25.45
N ALA A 89 19.18 -3.99 -25.11
CA ALA A 89 18.05 -3.82 -26.00
C ALA A 89 17.87 -2.34 -26.33
N PRO A 90 17.49 -1.95 -27.56
CA PRO A 90 17.29 -0.56 -27.93
C PRO A 90 16.28 0.10 -27.01
N ALA A 91 16.60 1.32 -26.55
CA ALA A 91 15.75 2.09 -25.67
C ALA A 91 14.37 2.32 -26.35
N PRO A 92 13.25 2.03 -25.67
CA PRO A 92 11.94 2.24 -26.27
C PRO A 92 11.72 3.74 -26.47
N VAL A 93 11.29 4.10 -27.69
CA VAL A 93 10.95 5.46 -28.09
C VAL A 93 9.90 6.03 -27.12
N PRO A 94 10.11 7.23 -26.54
CA PRO A 94 9.11 7.82 -25.65
C PRO A 94 7.82 8.09 -26.44
N ALA A 95 6.69 7.58 -25.94
CA ALA A 95 5.38 7.88 -26.50
C ALA A 95 5.16 9.41 -26.39
N ARG A 96 4.95 10.09 -27.51
CA ARG A 96 4.61 11.52 -27.54
C ARG A 96 3.31 11.75 -26.76
N PRO A 97 3.26 12.72 -25.83
CA PRO A 97 2.01 13.05 -25.16
C PRO A 97 1.00 13.55 -26.20
N ASN A 98 -0.25 13.05 -26.11
CA ASN A 98 -1.32 13.53 -26.97
C ASN A 98 -1.74 14.94 -26.52
N PRO A 99 -1.59 15.98 -27.36
CA PRO A 99 -1.76 17.38 -26.95
C PRO A 99 -3.21 17.80 -26.64
N LYS A 100 -4.20 16.93 -26.84
CA LYS A 100 -5.64 17.20 -26.60
C LYS A 100 -6.17 16.65 -25.26
N LEU A 101 -5.33 16.04 -24.42
CA LEU A 101 -5.76 15.52 -23.11
C LEU A 101 -5.61 16.61 -22.05
N GLY A 102 -6.72 16.98 -21.40
CA GLY A 102 -6.70 17.84 -20.23
C GLY A 102 -5.73 17.31 -19.15
N LYS A 103 -5.24 18.21 -18.29
CA LYS A 103 -4.31 17.85 -17.21
C LYS A 103 -4.94 16.77 -16.33
N ARG A 104 -4.31 15.58 -16.25
CA ARG A 104 -4.77 14.50 -15.37
C ARG A 104 -4.69 14.91 -13.92
N TYR A 105 -5.64 14.42 -13.12
CA TYR A 105 -5.71 14.71 -11.71
C TYR A 105 -4.47 14.19 -10.96
N VAL A 106 -3.81 15.06 -10.24
CA VAL A 106 -2.79 14.72 -9.23
C VAL A 106 -3.32 15.17 -7.89
N PRO A 107 -3.42 14.28 -6.86
CA PRO A 107 -3.89 14.66 -5.55
C PRO A 107 -3.07 15.81 -4.96
N GLU A 108 -3.76 16.78 -4.36
CA GLU A 108 -3.17 17.83 -3.54
C GLU A 108 -3.77 17.73 -2.13
N GLY A 109 -3.01 18.12 -1.09
CA GLY A 109 -3.50 18.07 0.28
C GLY A 109 -3.16 16.78 1.02
N THR A 110 -4.04 16.35 1.91
CA THR A 110 -3.83 15.13 2.70
C THR A 110 -4.87 14.06 2.38
N GLY A 111 -4.43 12.80 2.41
CA GLY A 111 -5.28 11.65 2.13
C GLY A 111 -5.19 10.56 3.19
N MET A 112 -6.14 9.63 3.10
CA MET A 112 -6.20 8.47 3.98
C MET A 112 -6.55 7.22 3.20
N TRP A 113 -5.90 6.10 3.54
CA TRP A 113 -6.13 4.80 2.93
C TRP A 113 -7.15 4.00 3.72
N THR A 114 -8.09 3.35 3.04
CA THR A 114 -8.97 2.34 3.64
C THR A 114 -8.58 0.97 3.10
N TYR A 115 -8.51 -0.04 3.97
CA TYR A 115 -8.17 -1.40 3.58
C TYR A 115 -9.40 -2.31 3.56
N GLN A 116 -10.11 -2.37 4.69
CA GLN A 116 -11.34 -3.13 4.85
C GLN A 116 -12.51 -2.16 5.00
N TRP A 117 -13.45 -2.26 4.07
CA TRP A 117 -14.57 -1.33 4.03
C TRP A 117 -15.43 -1.39 5.29
N ASP A 118 -15.80 -2.59 5.73
CA ASP A 118 -16.68 -2.77 6.88
C ASP A 118 -16.02 -2.38 8.21
N GLU A 119 -14.68 -2.39 8.28
CA GLU A 119 -13.92 -1.89 9.43
C GLU A 119 -13.67 -0.37 9.37
N THR A 120 -13.96 0.26 8.23
CA THR A 120 -13.83 1.71 8.05
C THR A 120 -15.14 2.37 8.45
N GLU A 121 -15.23 2.90 9.69
CA GLU A 121 -16.45 3.48 10.28
C GLU A 121 -17.69 2.55 10.17
N GLY A 122 -17.49 1.23 10.20
CA GLY A 122 -18.56 0.23 9.99
C GLY A 122 -19.16 0.28 8.58
N GLY A 123 -18.40 0.71 7.56
CA GLY A 123 -18.90 0.89 6.20
C GLY A 123 -19.93 2.03 6.07
N ASN A 124 -20.02 2.91 7.06
CA ASN A 124 -20.98 4.02 7.06
C ASN A 124 -20.41 5.22 6.32
N VAL A 125 -20.93 5.45 5.10
CA VAL A 125 -20.49 6.54 4.22
C VAL A 125 -20.65 7.90 4.86
N GLY A 126 -21.74 8.16 5.60
CA GLY A 126 -21.97 9.42 6.29
C GLY A 126 -20.90 9.72 7.33
N LYS A 127 -20.49 8.71 8.13
CA LYS A 127 -19.42 8.85 9.12
C LYS A 127 -18.06 9.05 8.44
N ILE A 128 -17.77 8.31 7.37
CA ILE A 128 -16.53 8.43 6.60
C ILE A 128 -16.40 9.87 6.05
N MET A 129 -17.43 10.37 5.37
CA MET A 129 -17.41 11.72 4.79
C MET A 129 -17.40 12.82 5.85
N SER A 130 -18.08 12.63 6.98
CA SER A 130 -18.05 13.56 8.11
C SER A 130 -16.63 13.67 8.68
N ARG A 131 -15.96 12.52 8.95
CA ARG A 131 -14.57 12.52 9.42
C ARG A 131 -13.62 13.14 8.42
N ALA A 132 -13.73 12.77 7.13
CA ALA A 132 -12.93 13.36 6.06
C ALA A 132 -13.03 14.89 6.04
N ARG A 133 -14.26 15.45 6.16
CA ARG A 133 -14.50 16.88 6.19
C ARG A 133 -13.93 17.55 7.45
N ILE A 134 -14.16 16.97 8.64
CA ILE A 134 -13.66 17.51 9.92
C ILE A 134 -12.12 17.58 9.90
N VAL A 135 -11.47 16.54 9.41
CA VAL A 135 -10.00 16.45 9.32
C VAL A 135 -9.44 17.27 8.16
N GLY A 136 -10.25 17.55 7.14
CA GLY A 136 -9.84 18.27 5.93
C GLY A 136 -9.11 17.39 4.92
N LEU A 137 -9.49 16.10 4.83
CA LEU A 137 -8.98 15.23 3.78
C LEU A 137 -9.47 15.72 2.41
N THR A 138 -8.58 15.65 1.44
CA THR A 138 -8.88 15.99 0.04
C THR A 138 -9.09 14.75 -0.83
N HIS A 139 -8.65 13.59 -0.37
CA HIS A 139 -8.84 12.33 -1.08
C HIS A 139 -8.82 11.13 -0.13
N ILE A 140 -9.49 10.07 -0.56
CA ILE A 140 -9.56 8.80 0.14
C ILE A 140 -9.20 7.70 -0.85
N TYR A 141 -8.21 6.87 -0.48
CA TYR A 141 -7.89 5.67 -1.22
C TYR A 141 -8.77 4.52 -0.73
N VAL A 142 -9.50 3.89 -1.64
CA VAL A 142 -10.42 2.80 -1.31
C VAL A 142 -10.05 1.54 -2.09
N ARG A 143 -9.99 0.41 -1.38
CA ARG A 143 -9.73 -0.88 -2.01
C ARG A 143 -10.94 -1.30 -2.84
N THR A 144 -10.72 -1.65 -4.10
CA THR A 144 -11.80 -1.94 -5.04
C THR A 144 -11.73 -3.31 -5.67
N GLY A 145 -10.71 -4.10 -5.32
CA GLY A 145 -10.59 -5.43 -5.87
C GLY A 145 -9.57 -6.30 -5.14
N THR A 146 -9.72 -7.59 -5.33
CA THR A 146 -8.79 -8.62 -4.87
C THR A 146 -8.57 -9.65 -5.98
N ARG A 147 -7.48 -10.41 -5.91
CA ARG A 147 -7.25 -11.49 -6.87
C ARG A 147 -8.38 -12.51 -6.87
N GLN A 148 -8.89 -12.86 -5.69
CA GLN A 148 -9.94 -13.87 -5.52
C GLN A 148 -11.32 -13.33 -5.87
N GLY A 149 -11.61 -12.07 -5.48
CA GLY A 149 -12.92 -11.45 -5.66
C GLY A 149 -13.08 -10.68 -6.98
N GLY A 150 -12.00 -10.51 -7.74
CA GLY A 150 -12.04 -9.65 -8.91
C GLY A 150 -12.28 -8.18 -8.53
N PHE A 151 -13.02 -7.44 -9.35
CA PHE A 151 -13.54 -6.12 -8.99
C PHE A 151 -14.80 -6.30 -8.13
N ASP A 152 -14.65 -6.14 -6.84
CA ASP A 152 -15.70 -6.30 -5.81
C ASP A 152 -16.12 -4.97 -5.16
N GLY A 153 -15.45 -3.86 -5.47
CA GLY A 153 -15.73 -2.53 -4.91
C GLY A 153 -17.01 -1.85 -5.41
N GLY A 154 -17.75 -2.43 -6.37
CA GLY A 154 -18.94 -1.84 -6.96
C GLY A 154 -20.01 -1.42 -5.96
N PRO A 155 -20.44 -2.28 -5.02
CA PRO A 155 -21.44 -1.92 -3.99
C PRO A 155 -21.01 -0.75 -3.11
N MET A 156 -19.73 -0.71 -2.70
CA MET A 156 -19.15 0.39 -1.94
C MET A 156 -19.12 1.68 -2.76
N LEU A 157 -18.59 1.66 -3.98
CA LEU A 157 -18.50 2.83 -4.86
C LEU A 157 -19.87 3.41 -5.18
N ARG A 158 -20.90 2.57 -5.36
CA ARG A 158 -22.30 3.01 -5.58
C ARG A 158 -22.81 3.88 -4.46
N ARG A 159 -22.36 3.67 -3.23
CA ARG A 159 -22.74 4.45 -2.05
C ARG A 159 -21.82 5.65 -1.82
N LEU A 160 -20.52 5.47 -2.05
CA LEU A 160 -19.49 6.46 -1.70
C LEU A 160 -19.39 7.59 -2.73
N LEU A 161 -19.46 7.29 -4.04
CA LEU A 161 -19.29 8.32 -5.08
C LEU A 161 -20.35 9.42 -5.01
N PRO A 162 -21.66 9.14 -4.84
CA PRO A 162 -22.66 10.19 -4.66
C PRO A 162 -22.39 11.09 -3.46
N ALA A 163 -21.86 10.53 -2.37
CA ALA A 163 -21.58 11.28 -1.15
C ALA A 163 -20.41 12.28 -1.30
N THR A 164 -19.63 12.18 -2.39
CA THR A 164 -18.57 13.16 -2.70
C THR A 164 -19.06 14.34 -3.54
N THR A 165 -20.29 14.30 -4.05
CA THR A 165 -20.85 15.38 -4.85
C THR A 165 -20.89 16.68 -4.04
N GLY A 166 -20.41 17.78 -4.64
CA GLY A 166 -20.32 19.08 -3.95
C GLY A 166 -19.24 19.17 -2.87
N THR A 167 -18.39 18.15 -2.71
CA THR A 167 -17.26 18.17 -1.78
C THR A 167 -15.92 18.27 -2.51
N ASN A 168 -14.86 18.64 -1.77
CA ASN A 168 -13.48 18.61 -2.28
C ASN A 168 -12.83 17.22 -2.20
N VAL A 169 -13.52 16.23 -1.63
CA VAL A 169 -12.97 14.89 -1.43
C VAL A 169 -13.05 14.10 -2.73
N LYS A 170 -11.91 13.60 -3.19
CA LYS A 170 -11.81 12.72 -4.36
C LYS A 170 -11.59 11.26 -3.92
N ILE A 171 -12.19 10.34 -4.66
CA ILE A 171 -11.98 8.91 -4.44
C ILE A 171 -10.92 8.40 -5.40
N ILE A 172 -9.96 7.66 -4.85
CA ILE A 172 -8.88 6.99 -5.57
C ILE A 172 -9.07 5.49 -5.36
N ALA A 173 -9.28 4.75 -6.43
CA ALA A 173 -9.40 3.30 -6.36
C ALA A 173 -8.02 2.66 -6.29
N TRP A 174 -7.82 1.72 -5.35
CA TRP A 174 -6.59 0.95 -5.29
C TRP A 174 -6.85 -0.55 -5.23
N ASP A 175 -5.90 -1.34 -5.70
CA ASP A 175 -5.81 -2.77 -5.47
C ASP A 175 -4.34 -3.23 -5.43
N PHE A 176 -4.14 -4.47 -4.99
CA PHE A 176 -2.85 -5.13 -4.93
C PHE A 176 -2.72 -6.12 -6.09
N PRO A 177 -2.00 -5.77 -7.18
CA PRO A 177 -1.76 -6.67 -8.28
C PRO A 177 -0.65 -7.67 -7.91
N GLN A 178 -0.96 -8.97 -7.95
CA GLN A 178 0.06 -10.00 -7.72
C GLN A 178 0.94 -10.27 -8.95
N LEU A 179 0.58 -9.72 -10.11
CA LEU A 179 1.29 -9.85 -11.38
C LEU A 179 1.50 -11.29 -11.86
N ALA A 180 0.75 -12.27 -11.33
CA ALA A 180 0.72 -13.62 -11.89
C ALA A 180 0.05 -13.64 -13.27
N ASP A 181 -1.01 -12.84 -13.43
CA ASP A 181 -1.61 -12.45 -14.70
C ASP A 181 -1.73 -10.91 -14.75
N PRO A 182 -0.71 -10.22 -15.31
CA PRO A 182 -0.69 -8.77 -15.34
C PRO A 182 -1.86 -8.14 -16.11
N VAL A 183 -2.41 -8.84 -17.12
CA VAL A 183 -3.53 -8.36 -17.93
C VAL A 183 -4.83 -8.44 -17.13
N ALA A 184 -5.09 -9.54 -16.44
CA ALA A 184 -6.25 -9.71 -15.58
C ALA A 184 -6.22 -8.71 -14.41
N ASP A 185 -5.05 -8.53 -13.76
CA ASP A 185 -4.87 -7.54 -12.71
C ASP A 185 -5.17 -6.11 -13.21
N ALA A 186 -4.69 -5.73 -14.40
CA ALA A 186 -4.96 -4.43 -15.00
C ALA A 186 -6.45 -4.23 -15.34
N LYS A 187 -7.12 -5.26 -15.87
CA LYS A 187 -8.56 -5.22 -16.14
C LYS A 187 -9.38 -5.02 -14.86
N ARG A 188 -8.98 -5.65 -13.77
CA ARG A 188 -9.64 -5.54 -12.46
C ARG A 188 -9.61 -4.10 -11.95
N LEU A 189 -8.44 -3.46 -11.89
CA LEU A 189 -8.33 -2.08 -11.43
C LEU A 189 -8.99 -1.09 -12.41
N ALA A 190 -8.89 -1.33 -13.71
CA ALA A 190 -9.57 -0.51 -14.71
C ALA A 190 -11.10 -0.58 -14.63
N ALA A 191 -11.67 -1.68 -14.13
CA ALA A 191 -13.11 -1.80 -13.89
C ALA A 191 -13.59 -0.78 -12.85
N ALA A 192 -12.80 -0.55 -11.78
CA ALA A 192 -13.10 0.50 -10.80
C ALA A 192 -13.10 1.91 -11.42
N ALA A 193 -12.17 2.21 -12.31
CA ALA A 193 -12.08 3.50 -12.99
C ALA A 193 -13.25 3.75 -13.95
N ARG A 194 -13.79 2.68 -14.55
CA ARG A 194 -14.94 2.76 -15.47
C ARG A 194 -16.29 2.65 -14.79
N PHE A 195 -16.29 2.34 -13.49
CA PHE A 195 -17.52 2.27 -12.71
C PHE A 195 -18.14 3.66 -12.58
N THR A 196 -19.42 3.77 -12.91
CA THR A 196 -20.17 5.02 -12.86
C THR A 196 -21.44 4.87 -12.06
N VAL A 197 -21.84 5.97 -11.43
CA VAL A 197 -23.14 6.14 -10.78
C VAL A 197 -23.77 7.40 -11.40
N PRO A 198 -24.98 7.33 -11.95
CA PRO A 198 -25.63 8.49 -12.57
C PRO A 198 -25.65 9.69 -11.62
N GLY A 199 -25.25 10.87 -12.12
CA GLY A 199 -25.20 12.12 -11.35
C GLY A 199 -24.07 12.22 -10.30
N ALA A 200 -23.22 11.21 -10.17
CA ALA A 200 -22.11 11.24 -9.22
C ALA A 200 -20.75 11.39 -9.92
N PRO A 201 -19.75 11.96 -9.25
CA PRO A 201 -18.37 11.92 -9.72
C PRO A 201 -17.86 10.49 -9.88
N ARG A 202 -16.92 10.27 -10.81
CA ARG A 202 -16.16 9.02 -10.91
C ARG A 202 -14.97 9.01 -9.95
N VAL A 203 -14.28 7.86 -9.81
CA VAL A 203 -12.95 7.84 -9.20
C VAL A 203 -12.02 8.75 -9.99
N ALA A 204 -11.25 9.57 -9.27
CA ALA A 204 -10.37 10.58 -9.88
C ALA A 204 -9.04 9.99 -10.37
N ALA A 205 -8.61 8.90 -9.74
CA ALA A 205 -7.37 8.21 -10.05
C ALA A 205 -7.46 6.73 -9.65
N VAL A 206 -6.51 5.94 -10.16
CA VAL A 206 -6.25 4.59 -9.70
C VAL A 206 -4.85 4.50 -9.09
N ALA A 207 -4.70 3.67 -8.06
CA ALA A 207 -3.45 3.50 -7.34
C ALA A 207 -3.08 2.00 -7.30
N PRO A 208 -2.37 1.49 -8.34
CA PRO A 208 -1.85 0.13 -8.32
C PRO A 208 -0.77 0.00 -7.26
N ASP A 209 -1.00 -0.88 -6.27
CA ASP A 209 -0.11 -1.15 -5.15
C ASP A 209 0.85 -2.27 -5.51
N ILE A 210 1.95 -1.92 -6.19
CA ILE A 210 2.92 -2.89 -6.71
C ILE A 210 3.97 -3.16 -5.64
N GLU A 211 3.85 -4.32 -5.01
CA GLU A 211 4.71 -4.78 -3.92
C GLU A 211 5.89 -5.63 -4.41
N THR A 212 6.70 -6.14 -3.48
CA THR A 212 7.83 -7.01 -3.79
C THR A 212 7.43 -8.49 -3.85
N GLY A 213 8.38 -9.36 -4.21
CA GLY A 213 8.15 -10.80 -4.19
C GLY A 213 7.88 -11.37 -2.80
N ALA A 214 8.33 -10.65 -1.76
CA ALA A 214 8.10 -11.04 -0.38
C ALA A 214 6.61 -10.98 0.00
N GLU A 215 5.86 -10.03 -0.56
CA GLU A 215 4.41 -9.88 -0.39
C GLU A 215 3.61 -10.75 -1.39
N GLY A 216 4.27 -11.62 -2.14
CA GLY A 216 3.64 -12.56 -3.07
C GLY A 216 3.47 -12.03 -4.50
N THR A 217 4.02 -10.86 -4.82
CA THR A 217 4.01 -10.32 -6.18
C THR A 217 4.99 -11.10 -7.07
N LYS A 218 4.54 -11.56 -8.22
CA LYS A 218 5.41 -12.14 -9.26
C LYS A 218 6.14 -11.03 -10.01
N LEU A 219 7.01 -10.32 -9.25
CA LEU A 219 7.64 -9.09 -9.69
C LEU A 219 8.70 -9.33 -10.77
N SER A 220 8.57 -8.62 -11.89
CA SER A 220 9.64 -8.43 -12.87
C SER A 220 9.38 -7.15 -13.65
N SER A 221 10.42 -6.53 -14.23
CA SER A 221 10.28 -5.32 -15.07
C SER A 221 9.32 -5.54 -16.23
N GLN A 222 9.35 -6.73 -16.85
CA GLN A 222 8.45 -7.08 -17.94
C GLN A 222 6.98 -7.18 -17.50
N ARG A 223 6.71 -7.88 -16.37
CA ARG A 223 5.33 -8.01 -15.84
C ARG A 223 4.76 -6.66 -15.42
N VAL A 224 5.56 -5.81 -14.77
CA VAL A 224 5.18 -4.45 -14.42
C VAL A 224 4.88 -3.63 -15.69
N ALA A 225 5.72 -3.72 -16.74
CA ALA A 225 5.49 -3.01 -17.99
C ALA A 225 4.19 -3.46 -18.68
N VAL A 226 3.92 -4.77 -18.74
CA VAL A 226 2.66 -5.33 -19.30
C VAL A 226 1.47 -4.84 -18.50
N TYR A 227 1.50 -4.95 -17.16
CA TYR A 227 0.44 -4.49 -16.29
C TYR A 227 0.14 -3.00 -16.47
N MET A 228 1.15 -2.15 -16.32
CA MET A 228 0.99 -0.71 -16.35
C MET A 228 0.58 -0.18 -17.73
N SER A 229 1.12 -0.75 -18.81
CA SER A 229 0.74 -0.37 -20.17
C SER A 229 -0.69 -0.80 -20.50
N THR A 230 -1.11 -1.99 -20.05
CA THR A 230 -2.47 -2.49 -20.22
C THR A 230 -3.44 -1.63 -19.41
N LEU A 231 -3.11 -1.34 -18.15
CA LEU A 231 -3.91 -0.47 -17.29
C LEU A 231 -4.12 0.90 -17.97
N ARG A 232 -3.03 1.53 -18.46
CA ARG A 232 -3.12 2.82 -19.14
C ARG A 232 -4.03 2.81 -20.37
N LYS A 233 -4.00 1.74 -21.16
CA LYS A 233 -4.86 1.58 -22.34
C LYS A 233 -6.36 1.42 -21.98
N LEU A 234 -6.64 0.82 -20.83
CA LEU A 234 -7.99 0.53 -20.36
C LEU A 234 -8.63 1.69 -19.60
N LEU A 235 -7.83 2.63 -19.10
CA LEU A 235 -8.34 3.76 -18.31
C LEU A 235 -8.98 4.84 -19.19
N PRO A 236 -10.04 5.51 -18.72
CA PRO A 236 -10.46 6.80 -19.27
C PRO A 236 -9.31 7.81 -19.29
N ASN A 237 -9.28 8.67 -20.28
CA ASN A 237 -8.16 9.58 -20.53
C ASN A 237 -7.90 10.57 -19.39
N ASP A 238 -8.91 10.93 -18.63
CA ASP A 238 -8.89 11.85 -17.51
C ASP A 238 -8.51 11.18 -16.17
N VAL A 239 -8.46 9.85 -16.11
CA VAL A 239 -8.10 9.10 -14.91
C VAL A 239 -6.59 8.92 -14.81
N SER A 240 -6.02 9.37 -13.69
CA SER A 240 -4.59 9.25 -13.40
C SER A 240 -4.20 7.87 -12.88
N ILE A 241 -2.93 7.52 -13.09
CA ILE A 241 -2.28 6.41 -12.39
C ILE A 241 -1.32 6.97 -11.35
N ILE A 242 -1.54 6.61 -10.10
CA ILE A 242 -0.66 6.90 -8.97
C ILE A 242 0.11 5.60 -8.66
N GLY A 243 1.35 5.52 -9.09
CA GLY A 243 2.17 4.32 -8.89
C GLY A 243 2.55 4.17 -7.42
N VAL A 244 1.94 3.21 -6.73
CA VAL A 244 2.32 2.86 -5.35
C VAL A 244 3.50 1.90 -5.40
N MET A 245 4.46 2.11 -4.51
CA MET A 245 5.72 1.37 -4.53
C MET A 245 6.34 1.30 -3.14
N PRO A 246 7.15 0.26 -2.85
CA PRO A 246 7.90 0.17 -1.61
C PRO A 246 8.86 1.36 -1.41
N TRP A 247 9.23 1.63 -0.16
CA TRP A 247 10.25 2.61 0.16
C TRP A 247 11.56 2.32 -0.62
N PRO A 248 12.11 3.32 -1.35
CA PRO A 248 13.31 3.14 -2.17
C PRO A 248 14.60 3.11 -1.33
N SER A 249 14.76 2.11 -0.45
CA SER A 249 16.02 1.87 0.25
C SER A 249 17.13 1.49 -0.75
N GLU A 250 18.40 1.56 -0.34
CA GLU A 250 19.53 1.17 -1.20
C GLU A 250 19.41 -0.25 -1.74
N LYS A 251 19.08 -1.19 -0.86
CA LYS A 251 18.90 -2.59 -1.22
C LYS A 251 17.76 -2.79 -2.24
N ARG A 252 16.66 -2.02 -2.13
CA ARG A 252 15.52 -2.11 -3.04
C ARG A 252 15.73 -1.35 -4.35
N ALA A 253 16.46 -0.23 -4.31
CA ALA A 253 16.71 0.58 -5.50
C ALA A 253 17.33 -0.23 -6.64
N ALA A 254 18.17 -1.21 -6.33
CA ALA A 254 18.81 -2.10 -7.32
C ALA A 254 17.90 -3.23 -7.84
N LYS A 255 16.84 -3.61 -7.10
CA LYS A 255 16.06 -4.83 -7.38
C LYS A 255 14.62 -4.55 -7.80
N TYR A 256 14.04 -3.44 -7.36
CA TYR A 256 12.65 -3.09 -7.66
C TYR A 256 12.57 -2.23 -8.93
N PRO A 257 11.64 -2.48 -9.85
CA PRO A 257 11.57 -1.79 -11.15
C PRO A 257 10.91 -0.41 -11.06
N TYR A 258 11.46 0.50 -10.20
CA TYR A 258 10.95 1.87 -10.00
C TYR A 258 10.75 2.63 -11.31
N GLY A 259 11.70 2.50 -12.25
CA GLY A 259 11.62 3.15 -13.56
C GLY A 259 10.42 2.69 -14.39
N GLN A 260 10.06 1.42 -14.33
CA GLN A 260 8.90 0.90 -15.07
C GLN A 260 7.59 1.42 -14.45
N VAL A 261 7.48 1.44 -13.12
CA VAL A 261 6.31 2.03 -12.46
C VAL A 261 6.21 3.51 -12.79
N ALA A 262 7.31 4.27 -12.64
CA ALA A 262 7.34 5.72 -12.89
C ALA A 262 6.99 6.09 -14.34
N ARG A 263 7.42 5.28 -15.32
CA ARG A 263 7.18 5.51 -16.75
C ARG A 263 5.71 5.68 -17.09
N PHE A 264 4.84 4.88 -16.48
CA PHE A 264 3.41 4.85 -16.79
C PHE A 264 2.57 5.64 -15.79
N SER A 265 3.15 6.08 -14.67
CA SER A 265 2.45 6.81 -13.62
C SER A 265 2.41 8.32 -13.90
N ASP A 266 1.34 8.97 -13.45
CA ASP A 266 1.21 10.43 -13.44
C ASP A 266 1.80 11.02 -12.15
N ALA A 267 1.80 10.24 -11.05
CA ALA A 267 2.45 10.55 -9.78
C ALA A 267 2.95 9.26 -9.12
N LEU A 268 3.85 9.38 -8.15
CA LEU A 268 4.44 8.27 -7.41
C LEU A 268 4.05 8.35 -5.93
N ALA A 269 3.59 7.25 -5.36
CA ALA A 269 3.20 7.13 -3.96
C ALA A 269 4.04 6.07 -3.24
N PRO A 270 5.27 6.42 -2.80
CA PRO A 270 6.14 5.51 -2.07
C PRO A 270 5.66 5.28 -0.64
N MET A 271 5.70 4.04 -0.16
CA MET A 271 5.43 3.67 1.23
C MET A 271 6.59 4.10 2.13
N ALA A 272 6.57 5.33 2.60
CA ALA A 272 7.60 5.94 3.43
C ALA A 272 7.37 5.64 4.93
N TYR A 273 7.17 4.35 5.27
CA TYR A 273 6.96 3.92 6.65
C TYR A 273 8.28 3.99 7.43
N TRP A 274 8.28 4.74 8.53
CA TRP A 274 9.50 4.98 9.30
C TRP A 274 9.75 3.94 10.39
N VAL A 275 8.73 3.31 10.95
CA VAL A 275 8.78 2.31 12.03
C VAL A 275 9.61 2.79 13.23
N ASN A 276 10.94 2.60 13.20
CA ASN A 276 11.90 2.96 14.23
C ASN A 276 12.87 4.09 13.82
N ARG A 277 12.66 4.70 12.65
CA ARG A 277 13.51 5.77 12.14
C ARG A 277 12.88 7.12 12.39
N ASP A 278 13.64 8.17 12.14
CA ASP A 278 13.07 9.52 12.09
C ASP A 278 12.20 9.70 10.82
N PRO A 279 10.93 10.09 10.96
CA PRO A 279 10.02 10.26 9.81
C PRO A 279 10.49 11.31 8.81
N ALA A 280 11.11 12.40 9.28
CA ALA A 280 11.62 13.43 8.39
C ALA A 280 12.77 12.92 7.51
N THR A 281 13.66 12.14 8.08
CA THR A 281 14.78 11.50 7.36
C THR A 281 14.26 10.51 6.31
N VAL A 282 13.29 9.67 6.66
CA VAL A 282 12.71 8.70 5.71
C VAL A 282 12.05 9.41 4.53
N VAL A 283 11.30 10.47 4.78
CA VAL A 283 10.68 11.27 3.72
C VAL A 283 11.74 11.94 2.86
N ALA A 284 12.77 12.56 3.46
CA ALA A 284 13.82 13.25 2.72
C ALA A 284 14.56 12.29 1.78
N GLN A 285 14.94 11.11 2.26
CA GLN A 285 15.58 10.08 1.44
C GLN A 285 14.66 9.60 0.31
N THR A 286 13.37 9.41 0.60
CA THR A 286 12.36 8.99 -0.37
C THR A 286 12.22 10.01 -1.50
N MET A 287 12.01 11.28 -1.15
CA MET A 287 11.86 12.37 -2.11
C MET A 287 13.12 12.55 -2.97
N HIS A 288 14.30 12.50 -2.34
CA HIS A 288 15.58 12.60 -3.03
C HIS A 288 15.76 11.50 -4.08
N ARG A 289 15.54 10.25 -3.71
CA ARG A 289 15.74 9.09 -4.60
C ARG A 289 14.76 9.05 -5.78
N LEU A 290 13.51 9.48 -5.58
CA LEU A 290 12.49 9.43 -6.63
C LEU A 290 12.48 10.68 -7.52
N ARG A 291 13.20 11.77 -7.17
CA ARG A 291 13.32 13.00 -7.98
C ARG A 291 13.80 12.73 -9.40
N GLN A 292 14.66 11.73 -9.59
CA GLN A 292 15.18 11.35 -10.91
C GLN A 292 14.08 11.02 -11.94
N PHE A 293 12.91 10.58 -11.50
CA PHE A 293 11.81 10.24 -12.40
C PHE A 293 10.98 11.44 -12.87
N LYS A 294 11.25 12.64 -12.34
CA LYS A 294 10.58 13.90 -12.73
C LYS A 294 9.04 13.81 -12.64
N LYS A 295 8.54 13.09 -11.63
CA LYS A 295 7.11 12.93 -11.34
C LYS A 295 6.79 13.52 -9.97
N PRO A 296 5.57 14.02 -9.74
CA PRO A 296 5.10 14.34 -8.39
C PRO A 296 5.27 13.13 -7.47
N VAL A 297 5.88 13.32 -6.30
CA VAL A 297 6.06 12.28 -5.29
C VAL A 297 5.17 12.60 -4.11
N MET A 298 4.30 11.66 -3.75
CA MET A 298 3.26 11.78 -2.72
C MET A 298 3.45 10.66 -1.68
N PRO A 299 4.31 10.85 -0.67
CA PRO A 299 4.68 9.77 0.24
C PRO A 299 3.48 9.29 1.06
N ILE A 300 3.46 7.97 1.35
CA ILE A 300 2.51 7.32 2.23
C ILE A 300 3.20 7.08 3.58
N GLY A 301 2.68 7.69 4.64
CA GLY A 301 3.12 7.48 6.01
C GLY A 301 2.29 6.43 6.74
N GLN A 302 2.73 6.03 7.93
CA GLN A 302 2.03 5.04 8.74
C GLN A 302 1.10 5.69 9.77
N ALA A 303 -0.09 5.10 9.93
CA ALA A 303 -1.06 5.42 10.99
C ALA A 303 -1.55 4.14 11.68
N TYR A 304 -0.65 3.20 11.91
CA TYR A 304 -0.92 1.92 12.56
C TYR A 304 0.20 1.58 13.54
N ASP A 305 -0.10 0.67 14.46
CA ASP A 305 0.87 0.13 15.39
C ASP A 305 1.56 -1.09 14.75
N PRO A 306 2.86 -1.03 14.43
CA PRO A 306 3.55 -2.15 13.77
C PRO A 306 3.64 -3.41 14.64
N ARG A 307 3.36 -3.31 15.95
CA ARG A 307 3.29 -4.47 16.86
C ARG A 307 2.07 -5.36 16.59
N ILE A 308 1.08 -4.88 15.83
CA ILE A 308 -0.02 -5.73 15.33
C ILE A 308 0.53 -6.88 14.50
N ASP A 309 1.61 -6.64 13.75
CA ASP A 309 2.23 -7.64 12.88
C ASP A 309 3.42 -8.32 13.53
N VAL A 310 4.21 -7.56 14.27
CA VAL A 310 5.42 -8.03 14.94
C VAL A 310 5.38 -7.60 16.42
N PRO A 311 4.73 -8.42 17.30
CA PRO A 311 4.53 -8.08 18.70
C PRO A 311 5.81 -7.79 19.50
N SER A 312 6.95 -8.34 19.06
CA SER A 312 8.25 -8.14 19.70
C SER A 312 8.89 -6.77 19.43
N LEU A 313 8.31 -5.94 18.59
CA LEU A 313 8.85 -4.60 18.33
C LEU A 313 8.72 -3.69 19.55
N ARG A 314 9.77 -2.90 19.78
CA ARG A 314 9.78 -1.87 20.83
C ARG A 314 8.95 -0.65 20.47
N TRP A 315 8.72 -0.39 19.18
CA TRP A 315 8.05 0.80 18.67
C TRP A 315 6.59 0.51 18.42
N GLY A 316 5.74 1.34 18.99
CA GLY A 316 4.30 1.27 18.82
C GLY A 316 3.77 2.17 17.70
N ALA A 317 2.49 2.52 17.82
CA ALA A 317 1.86 3.46 16.91
C ALA A 317 2.60 4.80 16.90
N PRO A 318 2.72 5.48 15.75
CA PRO A 318 3.31 6.80 15.65
C PRO A 318 2.67 7.81 16.61
N SER A 319 3.49 8.68 17.17
CA SER A 319 2.97 9.83 17.91
C SER A 319 2.45 10.91 16.98
N ARG A 320 1.62 11.83 17.50
CA ARG A 320 1.17 13.03 16.79
C ARG A 320 2.34 13.84 16.20
N GLY A 321 3.43 13.98 16.97
CA GLY A 321 4.64 14.70 16.55
C GLY A 321 5.34 14.02 15.36
N GLN A 322 5.44 12.69 15.37
CA GLN A 322 6.03 11.94 14.25
C GLN A 322 5.21 12.06 12.96
N VAL A 323 3.89 11.99 13.05
CA VAL A 323 3.00 12.20 11.89
C VAL A 323 3.10 13.65 11.40
N ALA A 324 3.15 14.63 12.29
CA ALA A 324 3.32 16.04 11.91
C ALA A 324 4.68 16.29 11.24
N ALA A 325 5.77 15.68 11.74
CA ALA A 325 7.09 15.75 11.12
C ALA A 325 7.11 15.14 9.72
N PHE A 326 6.45 13.98 9.53
CA PHE A 326 6.27 13.35 8.22
C PHE A 326 5.54 14.30 7.24
N LEU A 327 4.35 14.79 7.60
CA LEU A 327 3.53 15.64 6.74
C LEU A 327 4.23 16.98 6.42
N GLY A 328 4.80 17.63 7.44
CA GLY A 328 5.51 18.89 7.27
C GLY A 328 6.76 18.77 6.40
N THR A 329 7.53 17.69 6.55
CA THR A 329 8.71 17.46 5.72
C THR A 329 8.35 17.14 4.29
N ALA A 330 7.32 16.30 4.05
CA ALA A 330 6.83 16.01 2.72
C ALA A 330 6.46 17.32 1.98
N ARG A 331 5.71 18.19 2.65
CA ARG A 331 5.31 19.49 2.10
C ARG A 331 6.50 20.40 1.80
N ARG A 332 7.42 20.58 2.75
CA ARG A 332 8.63 21.42 2.54
C ARG A 332 9.48 20.94 1.36
N LEU A 333 9.52 19.64 1.10
CA LEU A 333 10.23 19.04 -0.02
C LEU A 333 9.45 19.04 -1.33
N GLY A 334 8.28 19.70 -1.37
CA GLY A 334 7.50 19.90 -2.60
C GLY A 334 6.52 18.79 -2.93
N ALA A 335 6.22 17.88 -1.99
CA ALA A 335 5.14 16.91 -2.20
C ALA A 335 3.80 17.64 -2.34
N PRO A 336 3.04 17.46 -3.43
CA PRO A 336 1.73 18.08 -3.59
C PRO A 336 0.73 17.48 -2.59
N SER A 337 0.93 16.25 -2.21
CA SER A 337 0.08 15.50 -1.27
C SER A 337 0.93 14.58 -0.41
N ALA A 338 0.39 14.22 0.75
CA ALA A 338 0.83 13.10 1.56
C ALA A 338 -0.39 12.37 2.14
N SER A 339 -0.26 11.06 2.37
CA SER A 339 -1.36 10.25 2.88
C SER A 339 -0.89 9.32 3.98
N LEU A 340 -1.84 8.75 4.74
CA LEU A 340 -1.50 7.81 5.80
C LEU A 340 -2.20 6.45 5.58
N TRP A 341 -1.45 5.39 5.76
CA TRP A 341 -1.90 4.03 5.89
C TRP A 341 -2.05 3.68 7.36
N VAL A 342 -3.18 3.36 7.96
CA VAL A 342 -4.46 3.06 7.36
C VAL A 342 -5.59 3.50 8.31
N TRP A 343 -6.76 3.82 7.78
CA TRP A 343 -7.92 4.40 8.48
C TRP A 343 -8.36 3.61 9.72
N GLN A 344 -8.59 2.31 9.57
CA GLN A 344 -9.15 1.48 10.65
C GLN A 344 -8.22 1.31 11.86
N PHE A 345 -6.91 1.54 11.69
CA PHE A 345 -5.94 1.47 12.79
C PHE A 345 -5.48 2.86 13.26
N ALA A 346 -5.96 3.92 12.61
CA ALA A 346 -5.58 5.27 12.95
C ALA A 346 -6.14 5.69 14.32
N LYS A 347 -5.24 6.13 15.22
CA LYS A 347 -5.58 6.64 16.53
C LYS A 347 -5.93 8.13 16.47
N LEU A 348 -6.52 8.65 17.56
CA LEU A 348 -6.91 10.06 17.67
C LEU A 348 -5.74 11.02 17.34
N ASP A 349 -4.52 10.68 17.76
CA ASP A 349 -3.33 11.50 17.50
C ASP A 349 -2.99 11.62 16.01
N HIS A 350 -3.21 10.55 15.23
CA HIS A 350 -3.01 10.60 13.79
C HIS A 350 -4.03 11.53 13.12
N TRP A 351 -5.29 11.47 13.53
CA TRP A 351 -6.34 12.36 13.05
C TRP A 351 -6.10 13.82 13.41
N LYS A 352 -5.64 14.10 14.64
CA LYS A 352 -5.25 15.44 15.06
C LYS A 352 -4.07 16.00 14.28
N ALA A 353 -3.09 15.14 13.92
CA ALA A 353 -1.96 15.55 13.08
C ALA A 353 -2.40 15.91 11.65
N LEU A 354 -3.27 15.07 11.04
CA LEU A 354 -3.85 15.36 9.71
C LEU A 354 -4.67 16.67 9.73
N GLN A 355 -5.50 16.86 10.74
CA GLN A 355 -6.29 18.08 10.89
C GLN A 355 -5.41 19.34 10.97
N ALA A 356 -4.33 19.28 11.76
CA ALA A 356 -3.37 20.38 11.85
C ALA A 356 -2.62 20.64 10.53
N ALA A 357 -2.37 19.59 9.72
CA ALA A 357 -1.72 19.73 8.43
C ALA A 357 -2.60 20.37 7.34
N ARG A 358 -3.91 20.52 7.56
CA ARG A 358 -4.83 21.17 6.61
C ARG A 358 -4.33 22.55 6.17
N GLY A 359 -3.89 23.39 7.12
CA GLY A 359 -3.35 24.72 6.80
C GLY A 359 -2.05 24.67 6.00
N ILE A 360 -1.18 23.68 6.28
CA ILE A 360 0.11 23.53 5.61
C ILE A 360 -0.08 23.19 4.13
N TYR A 361 -1.10 22.43 3.76
CA TYR A 361 -1.41 22.04 2.39
C TYR A 361 -2.38 22.97 1.67
N ALA A 362 -3.12 23.83 2.41
CA ALA A 362 -4.04 24.81 1.83
C ALA A 362 -3.32 26.08 1.33
N ALA A 363 -2.14 26.40 1.88
CA ALA A 363 -1.36 27.58 1.50
C ALA A 363 -0.60 27.38 0.19
N ARG A 364 -1.24 27.61 -0.94
CA ARG A 364 -0.66 27.91 -2.26
C ARG A 364 -1.22 29.18 -2.82
#